data_86dcd77a9364b2549ca81f8b261bef21
#
_entry.id   86dcd77a9364b2549ca81f8b261bef21
#
_cell.length_a   1.000
_cell.length_b   1.000
_cell.length_c   1.000
_cell.angle_alpha   90.00
_cell.angle_beta   90.00
_cell.angle_gamma   90.00
#
_symmetry.space_group_name_H-M   'P 1'
#
loop_
_entity.id
_entity.type
_entity.pdbx_description
1 polymer ?
#
loop_
_entity_poly.entity_id
_entity_poly.type
_entity_poly.pdbx_seq_one_letter_code
_entity_poly.pdbx_strand_id
1 'polypeptide(L)'
;MLQVLDADAVRRWYRSGLAALEATRAEIDSLNVFPVADADTGTNLLMTLRGAAEPVSEGGAAEPADRGAVADGDTDLAFEGADLAEIVTTIARRSLRGARGSSGVILSQLLRGIAEVVTAQTGLADGRVIAAALERAVILAYAAVAQPVEGTMLTVAREAAEAARAAASDSLVVVVQAAAQGARDALARTPSQLDVLGRAGVVDAGGRGLVVLLDVLDAVVAERKVVPPESRLASPRLDPCEPVDGLSPAYEVMYLIDTDDARVPALRAALDEIGEAVVVSGGDGLWNVHVHTDDAPAAVELGAAAGRPHDVRVTEIGNHRDRDGSPGTPDSVVAGRVVAVVLAAESGALPICDLLTRSGAYIVEAAELVELGASELVILVEEQGSLVERVRGVVETSGLPAHAFGVAAPVEFLSAMAVHDPHRSLADDAAAMQAAAASTRSAVVGPATDDQLTADAVWAISQLLVDGGDLVTVVSAEGIGGRIAHEMAAIRPDIDVNHLSVETLPSVVWLGVE
;
A
#
# COMPACT_ATOMS: atom_id res chain seq x y z
N MET A 1 -25.70 -14.13 20.25
CA MET A 1 -24.64 -13.30 20.82
C MET A 1 -23.70 -14.18 21.62
N LEU A 2 -22.42 -14.11 21.29
CA LEU A 2 -21.39 -14.91 21.95
C LEU A 2 -21.17 -14.46 23.38
N GLN A 3 -21.01 -15.43 24.27
CA GLN A 3 -20.68 -15.17 25.68
C GLN A 3 -19.17 -15.12 25.91
N VAL A 4 -18.42 -15.83 25.06
CA VAL A 4 -16.97 -15.94 25.11
C VAL A 4 -16.41 -15.89 23.67
N LEU A 5 -15.19 -15.43 23.53
CA LEU A 5 -14.45 -15.53 22.27
C LEU A 5 -13.87 -16.93 22.17
N ASP A 6 -14.29 -17.67 21.16
CA ASP A 6 -13.80 -19.01 20.86
C ASP A 6 -13.02 -19.06 19.54
N ALA A 7 -12.45 -20.21 19.23
CA ALA A 7 -11.68 -20.43 18.02
C ALA A 7 -12.47 -20.10 16.74
N ASP A 8 -13.75 -20.50 16.70
CA ASP A 8 -14.60 -20.26 15.52
C ASP A 8 -14.95 -18.78 15.35
N ALA A 9 -15.12 -18.04 16.44
CA ALA A 9 -15.32 -16.60 16.40
C ALA A 9 -14.07 -15.88 15.86
N VAL A 10 -12.86 -16.29 16.28
CA VAL A 10 -11.61 -15.72 15.77
C VAL A 10 -11.41 -16.06 14.29
N ARG A 11 -11.71 -17.27 13.83
CA ARG A 11 -11.69 -17.62 12.40
C ARG A 11 -12.65 -16.76 11.58
N ARG A 12 -13.89 -16.56 12.06
CA ARG A 12 -14.87 -15.68 11.40
C ARG A 12 -14.40 -14.24 11.38
N TRP A 13 -13.86 -13.74 12.50
CA TRP A 13 -13.29 -12.40 12.57
C TRP A 13 -12.16 -12.22 11.57
N TYR A 14 -11.22 -13.16 11.51
CA TYR A 14 -10.06 -13.10 10.62
C TYR A 14 -10.50 -13.03 9.16
N ARG A 15 -11.36 -13.94 8.70
CA ARG A 15 -11.87 -13.94 7.31
C ARG A 15 -12.64 -12.66 6.99
N SER A 16 -13.56 -12.28 7.87
CA SER A 16 -14.36 -11.08 7.65
C SER A 16 -13.52 -9.80 7.74
N GLY A 17 -12.49 -9.80 8.58
CA GLY A 17 -11.52 -8.70 8.69
C GLY A 17 -10.69 -8.51 7.43
N LEU A 18 -10.20 -9.60 6.85
CA LEU A 18 -9.53 -9.55 5.54
C LEU A 18 -10.45 -8.99 4.45
N ALA A 19 -11.68 -9.52 4.35
CA ALA A 19 -12.63 -9.04 3.35
C ALA A 19 -13.01 -7.57 3.56
N ALA A 20 -13.14 -7.12 4.81
CA ALA A 20 -13.46 -5.73 5.13
C ALA A 20 -12.28 -4.78 4.83
N LEU A 21 -11.03 -5.18 5.14
CA LEU A 21 -9.84 -4.41 4.77
C LEU A 21 -9.66 -4.35 3.26
N GLU A 22 -9.88 -5.45 2.53
CA GLU A 22 -9.85 -5.45 1.06
C GLU A 22 -10.85 -4.45 0.49
N ALA A 23 -12.11 -4.49 0.98
CA ALA A 23 -13.17 -3.59 0.51
C ALA A 23 -12.92 -2.11 0.85
N THR A 24 -12.14 -1.82 1.90
CA THR A 24 -11.84 -0.44 2.34
C THR A 24 -10.40 -0.01 2.06
N ARG A 25 -9.60 -0.86 1.40
CA ARG A 25 -8.18 -0.63 1.14
C ARG A 25 -7.94 0.73 0.49
N ALA A 26 -8.57 0.97 -0.66
CA ALA A 26 -8.41 2.21 -1.41
C ALA A 26 -8.87 3.45 -0.63
N GLU A 27 -9.96 3.34 0.17
CA GLU A 27 -10.37 4.42 1.09
C GLU A 27 -9.26 4.72 2.10
N ILE A 28 -8.72 3.69 2.77
CA ILE A 28 -7.68 3.86 3.79
C ILE A 28 -6.39 4.41 3.16
N ASP A 29 -5.99 3.91 1.98
CA ASP A 29 -4.84 4.42 1.23
C ASP A 29 -5.02 5.91 0.91
N SER A 30 -6.23 6.34 0.49
CA SER A 30 -6.53 7.74 0.20
C SER A 30 -6.51 8.68 1.41
N LEU A 31 -6.64 8.15 2.64
CA LEU A 31 -6.55 8.91 3.88
C LEU A 31 -5.10 9.14 4.35
N ASN A 32 -4.13 8.44 3.76
CA ASN A 32 -2.76 8.40 4.23
C ASN A 32 -2.01 9.70 3.90
N VAL A 33 -1.89 10.57 4.90
CA VAL A 33 -1.15 11.85 4.82
C VAL A 33 -0.09 11.98 5.92
N PHE A 34 0.07 10.95 6.78
CA PHE A 34 1.01 10.95 7.90
C PHE A 34 1.46 9.50 8.24
N PRO A 35 2.76 9.27 8.58
CA PRO A 35 3.87 10.24 8.61
C PRO A 35 4.36 10.66 7.22
N VAL A 36 4.15 9.83 6.21
CA VAL A 36 4.43 10.09 4.79
C VAL A 36 3.15 9.88 4.00
N ALA A 37 2.91 10.71 3.00
CA ALA A 37 1.72 10.64 2.15
C ALA A 37 2.00 9.72 0.93
N ASP A 38 2.22 8.42 1.18
CA ASP A 38 2.57 7.41 0.17
C ASP A 38 1.37 6.53 -0.26
N ALA A 39 0.19 6.81 0.31
CA ALA A 39 -1.08 6.16 -0.02
C ALA A 39 -1.05 4.62 0.06
N ASP A 40 -0.39 4.05 1.06
CA ASP A 40 -0.18 2.60 1.19
C ASP A 40 -0.67 1.98 2.52
N THR A 41 -1.21 2.79 3.46
CA THR A 41 -1.63 2.32 4.79
C THR A 41 -2.65 1.18 4.74
N GLY A 42 -3.67 1.26 3.88
CA GLY A 42 -4.68 0.21 3.71
C GLY A 42 -4.06 -1.07 3.15
N THR A 43 -3.21 -0.91 2.15
CA THR A 43 -2.42 -1.99 1.54
C THR A 43 -1.53 -2.67 2.60
N ASN A 44 -0.81 -1.90 3.41
CA ASN A 44 0.07 -2.41 4.46
C ASN A 44 -0.68 -3.18 5.55
N LEU A 45 -1.82 -2.67 6.01
CA LEU A 45 -2.67 -3.37 6.99
C LEU A 45 -3.22 -4.69 6.44
N LEU A 46 -3.74 -4.66 5.20
CA LEU A 46 -4.26 -5.84 4.52
C LEU A 46 -3.19 -6.92 4.34
N MET A 47 -2.02 -6.55 3.80
CA MET A 47 -0.92 -7.48 3.56
C MET A 47 -0.37 -8.05 4.87
N THR A 48 -0.29 -7.25 5.93
CA THR A 48 0.12 -7.68 7.26
C THR A 48 -0.83 -8.74 7.82
N LEU A 49 -2.14 -8.51 7.72
CA LEU A 49 -3.14 -9.48 8.20
C LEU A 49 -3.19 -10.72 7.29
N ARG A 50 -3.08 -10.55 5.96
CA ARG A 50 -3.06 -11.66 4.98
C ARG A 50 -1.88 -12.61 5.21
N GLY A 51 -0.70 -12.06 5.54
CA GLY A 51 0.50 -12.85 5.87
C GLY A 51 0.31 -13.85 7.03
N ALA A 52 -0.71 -13.65 7.87
CA ALA A 52 -1.02 -14.60 8.95
C ALA A 52 -1.60 -15.94 8.45
N ALA A 53 -2.13 -16.02 7.24
CA ALA A 53 -2.61 -17.27 6.63
C ALA A 53 -1.51 -18.06 5.92
N GLU A 54 -0.40 -17.42 5.54
CA GLU A 54 0.64 -18.08 4.75
C GLU A 54 1.42 -19.12 5.56
N PRO A 55 1.64 -20.34 5.02
CA PRO A 55 2.47 -21.35 5.68
C PRO A 55 3.92 -20.84 5.76
N VAL A 56 4.54 -20.96 6.93
CA VAL A 56 5.95 -20.63 7.11
C VAL A 56 6.79 -21.74 6.45
N SER A 57 7.51 -21.41 5.39
CA SER A 57 8.55 -22.29 4.85
C SER A 57 9.70 -22.35 5.85
N GLU A 58 9.92 -23.50 6.48
CA GLU A 58 11.12 -23.76 7.29
C GLU A 58 12.33 -23.94 6.34
N GLY A 59 13.00 -22.85 5.98
CA GLY A 59 14.19 -22.89 5.12
C GLY A 59 14.31 -21.61 4.30
N GLY A 60 15.19 -20.73 4.76
CA GLY A 60 15.44 -19.38 4.27
C GLY A 60 15.47 -19.22 2.75
N ALA A 61 14.83 -18.21 2.35
CA ALA A 61 14.63 -17.47 1.13
C ALA A 61 13.13 -17.48 0.79
N ALA A 62 12.39 -16.54 1.36
CA ALA A 62 11.10 -16.17 0.76
C ALA A 62 11.43 -15.51 -0.58
N GLU A 63 11.21 -16.22 -1.68
CA GLU A 63 10.98 -15.54 -2.95
C GLU A 63 9.80 -14.57 -2.74
N PRO A 64 9.82 -13.38 -3.32
CA PRO A 64 8.67 -12.48 -3.28
C PRO A 64 7.52 -13.21 -3.97
N ALA A 65 6.64 -13.80 -3.19
CA ALA A 65 5.43 -14.40 -3.72
C ALA A 65 4.49 -13.26 -4.14
N ASP A 66 4.66 -12.82 -5.35
CA ASP A 66 3.58 -12.34 -6.21
C ASP A 66 2.69 -13.55 -6.51
N ARG A 67 2.00 -14.05 -5.49
CA ARG A 67 0.95 -15.05 -5.62
C ARG A 67 -0.36 -14.31 -5.46
N GLY A 68 -1.00 -14.14 -6.61
CA GLY A 68 -2.37 -13.66 -6.72
C GLY A 68 -3.30 -14.25 -5.66
N ALA A 69 -4.38 -13.54 -5.39
CA ALA A 69 -5.43 -13.77 -4.41
C ALA A 69 -5.43 -15.20 -3.83
N VAL A 70 -5.12 -15.31 -2.54
CA VAL A 70 -5.40 -16.54 -1.77
C VAL A 70 -6.91 -16.78 -1.94
N ALA A 71 -7.27 -17.85 -2.65
CA ALA A 71 -8.67 -18.21 -2.85
C ALA A 71 -9.34 -18.38 -1.48
N ASP A 72 -10.61 -18.01 -1.36
CA ASP A 72 -11.40 -18.08 -0.11
C ASP A 72 -11.33 -19.41 0.65
N GLY A 73 -10.85 -20.49 0.01
CA GLY A 73 -10.66 -21.81 0.60
C GLY A 73 -9.33 -22.02 1.35
N ASP A 74 -8.29 -21.25 1.07
CA ASP A 74 -6.96 -21.45 1.67
C ASP A 74 -6.84 -20.86 3.08
N THR A 75 -7.62 -19.86 3.42
CA THR A 75 -7.63 -19.26 4.76
C THR A 75 -8.23 -20.18 5.82
N ASP A 76 -9.15 -21.08 5.46
CA ASP A 76 -9.73 -22.05 6.38
C ASP A 76 -8.73 -23.16 6.74
N LEU A 77 -7.89 -23.57 5.81
CA LEU A 77 -6.86 -24.59 6.01
C LEU A 77 -5.76 -24.14 6.97
N ALA A 78 -5.47 -22.84 7.03
CA ALA A 78 -4.40 -22.29 7.88
C ALA A 78 -4.64 -22.47 9.38
N PHE A 79 -5.91 -22.60 9.80
CA PHE A 79 -6.32 -22.70 11.21
C PHE A 79 -7.23 -23.91 11.49
N GLU A 80 -7.30 -24.88 10.56
CA GLU A 80 -8.14 -26.06 10.71
C GLU A 80 -7.68 -26.91 11.89
N GLY A 81 -8.60 -27.23 12.78
CA GLY A 81 -8.33 -28.03 13.98
C GLY A 81 -7.60 -27.33 15.12
N ALA A 82 -7.10 -26.10 14.91
CA ALA A 82 -6.39 -25.33 15.94
C ALA A 82 -7.34 -24.80 17.02
N ASP A 83 -6.89 -24.79 18.27
CA ASP A 83 -7.61 -24.18 19.38
C ASP A 83 -7.44 -22.63 19.39
N LEU A 84 -8.14 -21.96 20.33
CA LEU A 84 -8.10 -20.50 20.42
C LEU A 84 -6.67 -19.96 20.64
N ALA A 85 -5.90 -20.57 21.51
CA ALA A 85 -4.54 -20.14 21.85
C ALA A 85 -3.60 -20.31 20.66
N GLU A 86 -3.70 -21.41 19.95
CA GLU A 86 -2.92 -21.70 18.73
C GLU A 86 -3.23 -20.69 17.62
N ILE A 87 -4.52 -20.37 17.41
CA ILE A 87 -4.94 -19.43 16.36
C ILE A 87 -4.40 -18.02 16.64
N VAL A 88 -4.67 -17.48 17.85
CA VAL A 88 -4.24 -16.11 18.15
C VAL A 88 -2.72 -15.96 18.16
N THR A 89 -2.00 -17.00 18.62
CA THR A 89 -0.52 -17.04 18.57
C THR A 89 -0.02 -17.07 17.14
N THR A 90 -0.65 -17.88 16.28
CA THR A 90 -0.27 -18.00 14.88
C THR A 90 -0.51 -16.69 14.15
N ILE A 91 -1.68 -16.06 14.32
CA ILE A 91 -1.99 -14.74 13.75
C ILE A 91 -0.93 -13.72 14.18
N ALA A 92 -0.66 -13.60 15.47
CA ALA A 92 0.31 -12.64 15.99
C ALA A 92 1.72 -12.84 15.43
N ARG A 93 2.24 -14.09 15.46
CA ARG A 93 3.59 -14.40 14.97
C ARG A 93 3.75 -14.21 13.48
N ARG A 94 2.78 -14.61 12.68
CA ARG A 94 2.85 -14.50 11.22
C ARG A 94 2.62 -13.06 10.77
N SER A 95 1.70 -12.32 11.41
CA SER A 95 1.53 -10.87 11.17
C SER A 95 2.81 -10.09 11.47
N LEU A 96 3.57 -10.45 12.51
CA LEU A 96 4.86 -9.83 12.82
C LEU A 96 5.87 -10.03 11.69
N ARG A 97 5.98 -11.25 11.16
CA ARG A 97 6.90 -11.56 10.05
C ARG A 97 6.47 -10.94 8.73
N GLY A 98 5.17 -10.89 8.48
CA GLY A 98 4.58 -10.32 7.27
C GLY A 98 4.28 -8.82 7.36
N ALA A 99 4.64 -8.15 8.45
CA ALA A 99 4.31 -6.74 8.67
C ALA A 99 4.88 -5.85 7.55
N ARG A 100 4.06 -4.90 7.10
CA ARG A 100 4.38 -3.93 6.05
C ARG A 100 4.17 -2.52 6.59
N GLY A 101 5.11 -1.63 6.30
CA GLY A 101 5.07 -0.25 6.75
C GLY A 101 4.92 -0.09 8.27
N SER A 102 4.96 1.12 8.75
CA SER A 102 4.77 1.42 10.18
C SER A 102 3.42 0.96 10.73
N SER A 103 2.34 1.11 9.94
CA SER A 103 0.98 0.73 10.34
C SER A 103 0.82 -0.78 10.51
N GLY A 104 1.42 -1.59 9.62
CA GLY A 104 1.41 -3.04 9.74
C GLY A 104 2.22 -3.52 10.96
N VAL A 105 3.36 -2.88 11.23
CA VAL A 105 4.18 -3.19 12.39
C VAL A 105 3.41 -2.89 13.69
N ILE A 106 2.71 -1.75 13.78
CA ILE A 106 1.85 -1.42 14.93
C ILE A 106 0.71 -2.43 15.07
N LEU A 107 0.03 -2.79 13.97
CA LEU A 107 -1.03 -3.81 13.98
C LEU A 107 -0.52 -5.14 14.52
N SER A 108 0.68 -5.57 14.12
CA SER A 108 1.28 -6.82 14.62
C SER A 108 1.47 -6.82 16.14
N GLN A 109 1.80 -5.66 16.74
CA GLN A 109 1.94 -5.53 18.20
C GLN A 109 0.58 -5.53 18.92
N LEU A 110 -0.44 -4.92 18.32
CA LEU A 110 -1.80 -5.02 18.84
C LEU A 110 -2.26 -6.49 18.89
N LEU A 111 -2.07 -7.22 17.80
CA LEU A 111 -2.40 -8.64 17.71
C LEU A 111 -1.59 -9.50 18.71
N ARG A 112 -0.31 -9.16 18.89
CA ARG A 112 0.54 -9.83 19.87
C ARG A 112 0.06 -9.61 21.29
N GLY A 113 -0.27 -8.38 21.68
CA GLY A 113 -0.77 -8.09 23.02
C GLY A 113 -2.07 -8.81 23.34
N ILE A 114 -2.96 -8.93 22.34
CA ILE A 114 -4.17 -9.74 22.45
C ILE A 114 -3.82 -11.22 22.68
N ALA A 115 -2.91 -11.76 21.87
CA ALA A 115 -2.49 -13.16 21.99
C ALA A 115 -1.85 -13.46 23.34
N GLU A 116 -0.97 -12.60 23.87
CA GLU A 116 -0.32 -12.78 25.18
C GLU A 116 -1.34 -12.95 26.31
N VAL A 117 -2.40 -12.14 26.32
CA VAL A 117 -3.41 -12.21 27.38
C VAL A 117 -4.35 -13.41 27.19
N VAL A 118 -4.82 -13.64 25.96
CA VAL A 118 -5.74 -14.74 25.66
C VAL A 118 -5.09 -16.10 25.94
N THR A 119 -3.80 -16.27 25.59
CA THR A 119 -3.07 -17.54 25.82
C THR A 119 -2.67 -17.76 27.28
N ALA A 120 -2.48 -16.70 28.07
CA ALA A 120 -2.17 -16.80 29.49
C ALA A 120 -3.38 -17.23 30.34
N GLN A 121 -4.60 -17.19 29.80
CA GLN A 121 -5.80 -17.59 30.51
C GLN A 121 -6.02 -19.10 30.50
N THR A 122 -6.38 -19.67 31.64
CA THR A 122 -6.81 -21.07 31.76
C THR A 122 -8.32 -21.23 31.58
N GLY A 123 -9.05 -20.15 31.41
CA GLY A 123 -10.49 -20.07 31.30
C GLY A 123 -10.99 -19.55 29.95
N LEU A 124 -12.27 -19.21 29.94
CA LEU A 124 -12.95 -18.67 28.76
C LEU A 124 -12.55 -17.21 28.51
N ALA A 125 -12.35 -16.81 27.26
CA ALA A 125 -12.09 -15.43 26.91
C ALA A 125 -13.41 -14.61 26.91
N ASP A 126 -13.81 -14.17 28.09
CA ASP A 126 -14.97 -13.31 28.34
C ASP A 126 -14.66 -11.81 28.14
N GLY A 127 -15.60 -10.94 28.47
CA GLY A 127 -15.42 -9.49 28.32
C GLY A 127 -14.25 -8.93 29.12
N ARG A 128 -13.97 -9.43 30.33
CA ARG A 128 -12.84 -8.96 31.14
C ARG A 128 -11.50 -9.33 30.51
N VAL A 129 -11.40 -10.54 29.97
CA VAL A 129 -10.19 -10.99 29.28
C VAL A 129 -9.94 -10.14 28.06
N ILE A 130 -10.97 -9.81 27.27
CA ILE A 130 -10.82 -8.96 26.09
C ILE A 130 -10.44 -7.52 26.46
N ALA A 131 -11.03 -6.95 27.53
CA ALA A 131 -10.60 -5.62 28.00
C ALA A 131 -9.12 -5.61 28.39
N ALA A 132 -8.66 -6.61 29.15
CA ALA A 132 -7.25 -6.74 29.52
C ALA A 132 -6.33 -6.99 28.30
N ALA A 133 -6.82 -7.75 27.31
CA ALA A 133 -6.10 -7.99 26.06
C ALA A 133 -5.90 -6.70 25.24
N LEU A 134 -6.92 -5.86 25.15
CA LEU A 134 -6.82 -4.55 24.49
C LEU A 134 -5.87 -3.60 25.23
N GLU A 135 -5.90 -3.57 26.57
CA GLU A 135 -4.93 -2.80 27.36
C GLU A 135 -3.49 -3.27 27.11
N ARG A 136 -3.26 -4.59 27.08
CA ARG A 136 -1.93 -5.14 26.78
C ARG A 136 -1.49 -4.82 25.35
N ALA A 137 -2.40 -4.89 24.38
CA ALA A 137 -2.16 -4.53 23.01
C ALA A 137 -1.66 -3.07 22.87
N VAL A 138 -2.31 -2.12 23.55
CA VAL A 138 -1.90 -0.72 23.58
C VAL A 138 -0.51 -0.54 24.18
N ILE A 139 -0.22 -1.20 25.30
CA ILE A 139 1.11 -1.12 25.94
C ILE A 139 2.21 -1.55 24.95
N LEU A 140 2.00 -2.65 24.24
CA LEU A 140 3.00 -3.14 23.27
C LEU A 140 3.11 -2.24 22.05
N ALA A 141 1.99 -1.72 21.54
CA ALA A 141 1.99 -0.82 20.39
C ALA A 141 2.74 0.50 20.68
N TYR A 142 2.46 1.13 21.82
CA TYR A 142 3.20 2.34 22.23
C TYR A 142 4.69 2.05 22.51
N ALA A 143 5.00 0.90 23.11
CA ALA A 143 6.38 0.52 23.37
C ALA A 143 7.19 0.23 22.10
N ALA A 144 6.55 -0.09 20.99
CA ALA A 144 7.21 -0.37 19.72
C ALA A 144 7.67 0.91 18.99
N VAL A 145 6.96 2.01 19.14
CA VAL A 145 7.23 3.28 18.45
C VAL A 145 8.23 4.10 19.26
N ALA A 146 9.27 4.63 18.61
CA ALA A 146 10.29 5.44 19.28
C ALA A 146 9.70 6.78 19.77
N GLN A 147 8.95 7.45 18.93
CA GLN A 147 8.28 8.73 19.22
C GLN A 147 6.78 8.62 18.95
N PRO A 148 5.97 8.12 19.92
CA PRO A 148 4.52 7.99 19.74
C PRO A 148 3.85 9.36 19.52
N VAL A 149 3.03 9.47 18.48
CA VAL A 149 2.30 10.68 18.11
C VAL A 149 0.81 10.47 18.36
N GLU A 150 0.17 11.45 19.04
CA GLU A 150 -1.28 11.43 19.28
C GLU A 150 -2.05 11.87 18.03
N GLY A 151 -3.31 11.42 17.92
CA GLY A 151 -4.13 11.60 16.71
C GLY A 151 -3.87 10.54 15.65
N THR A 152 -3.24 9.43 16.01
CA THR A 152 -2.92 8.30 15.12
C THR A 152 -3.62 7.01 15.56
N MET A 153 -3.33 5.91 14.85
CA MET A 153 -3.78 4.56 15.22
C MET A 153 -3.52 4.22 16.70
N LEU A 154 -2.44 4.73 17.27
CA LEU A 154 -2.13 4.52 18.69
C LEU A 154 -3.18 5.14 19.60
N THR A 155 -3.61 6.37 19.33
CA THR A 155 -4.68 7.05 20.05
C THR A 155 -6.00 6.29 19.93
N VAL A 156 -6.35 5.85 18.72
CA VAL A 156 -7.58 5.07 18.48
C VAL A 156 -7.56 3.76 19.25
N ALA A 157 -6.43 3.05 19.26
CA ALA A 157 -6.26 1.82 20.03
C ALA A 157 -6.40 2.05 21.54
N ARG A 158 -5.76 3.11 22.06
CA ARG A 158 -5.83 3.47 23.48
C ARG A 158 -7.25 3.77 23.93
N GLU A 159 -7.96 4.61 23.19
CA GLU A 159 -9.34 4.98 23.53
C GLU A 159 -10.32 3.81 23.42
N ALA A 160 -10.09 2.89 22.47
CA ALA A 160 -10.83 1.64 22.38
C ALA A 160 -10.63 0.77 23.64
N ALA A 161 -9.38 0.62 24.10
CA ALA A 161 -9.06 -0.13 25.31
C ALA A 161 -9.64 0.53 26.58
N GLU A 162 -9.56 1.85 26.68
CA GLU A 162 -10.16 2.61 27.79
C GLU A 162 -11.67 2.45 27.85
N ALA A 163 -12.35 2.51 26.70
CA ALA A 163 -13.80 2.29 26.60
C ALA A 163 -14.18 0.85 26.98
N ALA A 164 -13.41 -0.14 26.52
CA ALA A 164 -13.57 -1.54 26.89
C ALA A 164 -13.46 -1.75 28.42
N ARG A 165 -12.43 -1.16 29.02
CA ARG A 165 -12.20 -1.23 30.47
C ARG A 165 -13.31 -0.50 31.25
N ALA A 166 -13.74 0.67 30.78
CA ALA A 166 -14.79 1.47 31.43
C ALA A 166 -16.16 0.78 31.40
N ALA A 167 -16.40 -0.12 30.43
CA ALA A 167 -17.61 -0.95 30.41
C ALA A 167 -17.75 -1.85 31.62
N ALA A 168 -16.64 -2.21 32.30
CA ALA A 168 -16.57 -2.96 33.55
C ALA A 168 -17.51 -4.20 33.59
N SER A 169 -17.56 -4.96 32.48
CA SER A 169 -18.52 -6.05 32.28
C SER A 169 -17.80 -7.37 31.93
N ASP A 170 -18.40 -8.47 32.36
CA ASP A 170 -18.00 -9.83 31.93
C ASP A 170 -18.61 -10.19 30.57
N SER A 171 -19.62 -9.43 30.13
CA SER A 171 -20.26 -9.66 28.84
C SER A 171 -19.34 -9.27 27.71
N LEU A 172 -18.96 -10.27 26.92
CA LEU A 172 -18.13 -10.07 25.72
C LEU A 172 -18.73 -9.01 24.76
N VAL A 173 -20.03 -9.11 24.50
CA VAL A 173 -20.74 -8.18 23.61
C VAL A 173 -20.65 -6.74 24.09
N VAL A 174 -20.86 -6.50 25.39
CA VAL A 174 -20.85 -5.15 25.99
C VAL A 174 -19.45 -4.54 25.86
N VAL A 175 -18.41 -5.31 26.16
CA VAL A 175 -17.03 -4.85 26.12
C VAL A 175 -16.55 -4.58 24.70
N VAL A 176 -16.82 -5.49 23.76
CA VAL A 176 -16.43 -5.32 22.34
C VAL A 176 -17.18 -4.16 21.69
N GLN A 177 -18.48 -4.01 21.99
CA GLN A 177 -19.26 -2.87 21.52
C GLN A 177 -18.72 -1.53 22.04
N ALA A 178 -18.34 -1.48 23.32
CA ALA A 178 -17.73 -0.28 23.92
C ALA A 178 -16.39 0.04 23.26
N ALA A 179 -15.53 -0.97 23.03
CA ALA A 179 -14.26 -0.79 22.33
C ALA A 179 -14.44 -0.23 20.91
N ALA A 180 -15.33 -0.84 20.13
CA ALA A 180 -15.62 -0.38 18.76
C ALA A 180 -16.19 1.05 18.74
N GLN A 181 -17.07 1.39 19.69
CA GLN A 181 -17.59 2.76 19.78
C GLN A 181 -16.50 3.76 20.19
N GLY A 182 -15.69 3.43 21.20
CA GLY A 182 -14.57 4.26 21.62
C GLY A 182 -13.57 4.52 20.50
N ALA A 183 -13.28 3.50 19.69
CA ALA A 183 -12.43 3.62 18.51
C ALA A 183 -13.02 4.58 17.46
N ARG A 184 -14.31 4.46 17.14
CA ARG A 184 -15.00 5.38 16.20
C ARG A 184 -14.98 6.83 16.70
N ASP A 185 -15.25 7.03 17.98
CA ASP A 185 -15.25 8.36 18.58
C ASP A 185 -13.85 8.97 18.60
N ALA A 186 -12.82 8.16 18.86
CA ALA A 186 -11.42 8.59 18.78
C ALA A 186 -11.02 8.94 17.36
N LEU A 187 -11.33 8.08 16.38
CA LEU A 187 -11.04 8.31 14.97
C LEU A 187 -11.60 9.66 14.50
N ALA A 188 -12.86 9.96 14.84
CA ALA A 188 -13.49 11.22 14.47
C ALA A 188 -12.78 12.46 15.04
N ARG A 189 -11.98 12.31 16.11
CA ARG A 189 -11.22 13.40 16.74
C ARG A 189 -9.79 13.54 16.23
N THR A 190 -9.26 12.56 15.51
CA THR A 190 -7.86 12.59 15.01
C THR A 190 -7.52 13.87 14.23
N PRO A 191 -8.42 14.47 13.38
CA PRO A 191 -8.12 15.71 12.69
C PRO A 191 -7.92 16.91 13.63
N SER A 192 -8.46 16.86 14.85
CA SER A 192 -8.27 17.92 15.85
C SER A 192 -7.06 17.70 16.76
N GLN A 193 -6.41 16.54 16.67
CA GLN A 193 -5.28 16.12 17.50
C GLN A 193 -3.95 16.16 16.74
N LEU A 194 -4.00 16.04 15.43
CA LEU A 194 -2.82 16.05 14.56
C LEU A 194 -3.03 17.05 13.42
N ASP A 195 -2.27 18.13 13.43
CA ASP A 195 -2.47 19.29 12.55
C ASP A 195 -2.45 18.93 11.06
N VAL A 196 -1.62 17.98 10.62
CA VAL A 196 -1.56 17.54 9.23
C VAL A 196 -2.89 16.92 8.79
N LEU A 197 -3.54 16.12 9.63
CA LEU A 197 -4.86 15.55 9.37
C LEU A 197 -5.95 16.64 9.34
N GLY A 198 -5.86 17.61 10.27
CA GLY A 198 -6.77 18.75 10.32
C GLY A 198 -6.71 19.61 9.06
N ARG A 199 -5.50 19.89 8.56
CA ARG A 199 -5.29 20.63 7.31
C ARG A 199 -5.81 19.84 6.10
N ALA A 200 -5.47 18.56 6.02
CA ALA A 200 -5.94 17.68 4.95
C ALA A 200 -7.46 17.43 5.00
N GLY A 201 -8.10 17.67 6.15
CA GLY A 201 -9.53 17.44 6.35
C GLY A 201 -9.89 15.94 6.39
N VAL A 202 -8.95 15.08 6.79
CA VAL A 202 -9.11 13.63 6.83
C VAL A 202 -8.88 13.08 8.24
N VAL A 203 -9.37 11.88 8.50
CA VAL A 203 -9.06 11.11 9.70
C VAL A 203 -7.79 10.30 9.51
N ASP A 204 -7.22 9.77 10.61
CA ASP A 204 -6.03 8.91 10.54
C ASP A 204 -6.30 7.61 9.79
N ALA A 205 -5.48 7.31 8.78
CA ALA A 205 -5.61 6.13 7.93
C ALA A 205 -5.46 4.81 8.72
N GLY A 206 -4.43 4.70 9.57
CA GLY A 206 -4.19 3.54 10.41
C GLY A 206 -5.32 3.32 11.43
N GLY A 207 -5.80 4.41 12.04
CA GLY A 207 -6.96 4.40 12.95
C GLY A 207 -8.25 3.96 12.23
N ARG A 208 -8.45 4.37 10.98
CA ARG A 208 -9.58 3.92 10.15
C ARG A 208 -9.54 2.41 9.94
N GLY A 209 -8.37 1.85 9.60
CA GLY A 209 -8.19 0.40 9.46
C GLY A 209 -8.45 -0.36 10.78
N LEU A 210 -8.00 0.18 11.91
CA LEU A 210 -8.29 -0.41 13.23
C LEU A 210 -9.79 -0.41 13.55
N VAL A 211 -10.50 0.68 13.23
CA VAL A 211 -11.96 0.76 13.40
C VAL A 211 -12.66 -0.31 12.55
N VAL A 212 -12.24 -0.52 11.30
CA VAL A 212 -12.79 -1.60 10.46
C VAL A 212 -12.66 -2.96 11.14
N LEU A 213 -11.49 -3.29 11.69
CA LEU A 213 -11.26 -4.56 12.38
C LEU A 213 -12.08 -4.72 13.68
N LEU A 214 -12.25 -3.64 14.45
CA LEU A 214 -13.06 -3.66 15.66
C LEU A 214 -14.56 -3.72 15.36
N ASP A 215 -15.03 -3.09 14.29
CA ASP A 215 -16.43 -3.18 13.85
C ASP A 215 -16.77 -4.60 13.35
N VAL A 216 -15.83 -5.26 12.67
CA VAL A 216 -15.96 -6.67 12.30
C VAL A 216 -16.03 -7.55 13.55
N LEU A 217 -15.20 -7.29 14.57
CA LEU A 217 -15.22 -8.04 15.82
C LEU A 217 -16.57 -7.86 16.54
N ASP A 218 -17.10 -6.65 16.62
CA ASP A 218 -18.43 -6.35 17.20
C ASP A 218 -19.54 -7.10 16.44
N ALA A 219 -19.50 -7.12 15.12
CA ALA A 219 -20.48 -7.85 14.31
C ALA A 219 -20.42 -9.37 14.55
N VAL A 220 -19.22 -9.95 14.61
CA VAL A 220 -19.01 -11.39 14.88
C VAL A 220 -19.49 -11.78 16.26
N VAL A 221 -19.13 -11.01 17.28
CA VAL A 221 -19.53 -11.28 18.69
C VAL A 221 -21.03 -11.12 18.87
N ALA A 222 -21.63 -10.14 18.21
CA ALA A 222 -23.08 -9.94 18.22
C ALA A 222 -23.85 -10.94 17.34
N GLU A 223 -23.14 -11.82 16.63
CA GLU A 223 -23.70 -12.76 15.62
C GLU A 223 -24.54 -12.05 14.55
N ARG A 224 -24.12 -10.83 14.20
CA ARG A 224 -24.69 -10.06 13.08
C ARG A 224 -23.95 -10.41 11.77
N LYS A 225 -24.64 -10.28 10.66
CA LYS A 225 -23.99 -10.37 9.34
C LYS A 225 -22.95 -9.24 9.23
N VAL A 226 -21.71 -9.61 8.97
CA VAL A 226 -20.68 -8.62 8.62
C VAL A 226 -21.02 -8.08 7.23
N VAL A 227 -21.26 -6.79 7.15
CA VAL A 227 -21.44 -6.08 5.89
C VAL A 227 -20.17 -5.24 5.75
N PRO A 228 -19.39 -5.44 4.68
CA PRO A 228 -18.25 -4.58 4.42
C PRO A 228 -18.71 -3.12 4.44
N PRO A 229 -17.98 -2.22 5.11
CA PRO A 229 -18.33 -0.80 5.09
C PRO A 229 -18.27 -0.29 3.64
N GLU A 230 -19.19 0.62 3.32
CA GLU A 230 -19.10 1.34 2.04
C GLU A 230 -17.79 2.12 2.01
N SER A 231 -16.95 1.84 1.02
CA SER A 231 -15.72 2.59 0.79
C SER A 231 -16.07 3.98 0.28
N ARG A 232 -15.52 5.01 0.91
CA ARG A 232 -15.66 6.40 0.50
C ARG A 232 -14.27 6.98 0.31
N LEU A 233 -13.86 7.14 -0.94
CA LEU A 233 -12.60 7.78 -1.26
C LEU A 233 -12.58 9.18 -0.63
N ALA A 234 -11.58 9.42 0.20
CA ALA A 234 -11.30 10.74 0.70
C ALA A 234 -10.56 11.53 -0.40
N SER A 235 -10.85 12.82 -0.48
CA SER A 235 -10.04 13.74 -1.28
C SER A 235 -9.35 14.67 -0.28
N PRO A 236 -8.16 14.33 0.20
CA PRO A 236 -7.41 15.19 1.11
C PRO A 236 -7.23 16.57 0.50
N ARG A 237 -7.52 17.61 1.26
CA ARG A 237 -7.19 18.98 0.86
C ARG A 237 -5.72 19.21 1.14
N LEU A 238 -4.86 18.74 0.27
CA LEU A 238 -3.46 19.13 0.29
C LEU A 238 -3.39 20.52 -0.33
N ASP A 239 -3.04 21.52 0.47
CA ASP A 239 -2.76 22.85 -0.06
C ASP A 239 -1.39 22.80 -0.77
N PRO A 240 -1.31 23.02 -2.10
CA PRO A 240 -0.05 22.88 -2.83
C PRO A 240 1.04 23.88 -2.38
N CYS A 241 0.68 24.85 -1.54
CA CYS A 241 1.52 25.99 -1.17
C CYS A 241 2.03 25.98 0.28
N GLU A 242 1.68 25.00 1.12
CA GLU A 242 2.29 24.94 2.45
C GLU A 242 3.37 23.84 2.50
N PRO A 243 4.61 24.18 2.84
CA PRO A 243 5.62 23.18 3.11
C PRO A 243 5.16 22.31 4.29
N VAL A 244 5.09 21.01 4.10
CA VAL A 244 5.13 20.09 5.23
C VAL A 244 6.52 20.25 5.81
N ASP A 245 6.63 20.88 7.00
CA ASP A 245 7.89 21.06 7.69
C ASP A 245 8.55 19.70 7.91
N GLY A 246 9.65 19.45 7.22
CA GLY A 246 10.47 18.27 7.34
C GLY A 246 10.74 17.60 6.00
N LEU A 247 12.00 17.44 5.65
CA LEU A 247 12.49 16.61 4.56
C LEU A 247 12.08 15.17 4.87
N SER A 248 11.20 14.56 4.09
CA SER A 248 10.94 13.13 4.23
C SER A 248 12.21 12.36 3.88
N PRO A 249 12.63 11.40 4.71
CA PRO A 249 13.78 10.55 4.42
C PRO A 249 13.67 9.84 3.08
N ALA A 250 14.80 9.60 2.42
CA ALA A 250 14.83 9.04 1.07
C ALA A 250 14.44 7.56 1.03
N TYR A 251 14.64 6.82 2.13
CA TYR A 251 14.48 5.36 2.16
C TYR A 251 13.62 4.89 3.33
N GLU A 252 12.75 3.94 3.06
CA GLU A 252 12.18 3.03 4.05
C GLU A 252 13.09 1.81 4.17
N VAL A 253 13.54 1.51 5.38
CA VAL A 253 14.32 0.31 5.67
C VAL A 253 13.55 -0.58 6.61
N MET A 254 13.29 -1.81 6.18
CA MET A 254 12.67 -2.85 6.98
C MET A 254 13.54 -4.08 7.04
N TYR A 255 13.62 -4.72 8.22
CA TYR A 255 14.28 -6.02 8.36
C TYR A 255 13.77 -6.77 9.59
N LEU A 256 13.86 -8.09 9.55
CA LEU A 256 13.76 -8.92 10.73
C LEU A 256 15.13 -9.05 11.39
N ILE A 257 15.16 -9.15 12.71
CA ILE A 257 16.41 -9.31 13.46
C ILE A 257 16.25 -10.34 14.58
N ASP A 258 17.15 -11.31 14.59
CA ASP A 258 17.32 -12.20 15.73
C ASP A 258 18.23 -11.51 16.75
N THR A 259 17.70 -11.14 17.90
CA THR A 259 18.47 -10.46 18.96
C THR A 259 17.87 -10.66 20.35
N ASP A 260 18.70 -10.49 21.37
CA ASP A 260 18.23 -10.46 22.77
C ASP A 260 17.33 -9.23 23.01
N ASP A 261 16.19 -9.45 23.64
CA ASP A 261 15.21 -8.40 23.96
C ASP A 261 15.85 -7.23 24.75
N ALA A 262 16.88 -7.50 25.54
CA ALA A 262 17.61 -6.47 26.29
C ALA A 262 18.39 -5.47 25.40
N ARG A 263 18.68 -5.82 24.14
CA ARG A 263 19.41 -4.96 23.19
C ARG A 263 18.49 -4.02 22.41
N VAL A 264 17.22 -4.34 22.34
CA VAL A 264 16.24 -3.62 21.50
C VAL A 264 16.07 -2.14 21.89
N PRO A 265 16.02 -1.77 23.18
CA PRO A 265 15.92 -0.35 23.53
C PRO A 265 17.10 0.50 22.99
N ALA A 266 18.31 -0.07 23.01
CA ALA A 266 19.50 0.62 22.50
C ALA A 266 19.49 0.70 20.97
N LEU A 267 19.07 -0.38 20.28
CA LEU A 267 18.89 -0.37 18.83
C LEU A 267 17.89 0.70 18.40
N ARG A 268 16.71 0.73 19.04
CA ARG A 268 15.68 1.71 18.72
C ARG A 268 16.14 3.15 18.93
N ALA A 269 16.85 3.42 20.02
CA ALA A 269 17.42 4.75 20.27
C ALA A 269 18.45 5.14 19.20
N ALA A 270 19.30 4.21 18.78
CA ALA A 270 20.30 4.48 17.74
C ALA A 270 19.67 4.71 16.36
N LEU A 271 18.59 3.99 16.03
CA LEU A 271 17.83 4.23 14.80
C LEU A 271 17.10 5.58 14.81
N ASP A 272 16.58 6.00 15.98
CA ASP A 272 15.91 7.29 16.16
C ASP A 272 16.87 8.49 15.98
N GLU A 273 18.19 8.28 16.12
CA GLU A 273 19.23 9.31 15.85
C GLU A 273 19.49 9.50 14.35
N ILE A 274 19.22 8.49 13.51
CA ILE A 274 19.55 8.50 12.08
C ILE A 274 18.32 8.50 11.17
N GLY A 275 17.10 8.43 11.72
CA GLY A 275 15.88 8.33 10.93
C GLY A 275 14.64 8.73 11.70
N GLU A 276 13.53 8.68 10.99
CA GLU A 276 12.18 9.02 11.47
C GLU A 276 11.25 7.80 11.37
N ALA A 277 10.04 7.90 11.91
CA ALA A 277 9.03 6.85 11.89
C ALA A 277 9.55 5.49 12.41
N VAL A 278 10.49 5.51 13.36
CA VAL A 278 11.14 4.32 13.88
C VAL A 278 10.16 3.47 14.67
N VAL A 279 9.94 2.24 14.21
CA VAL A 279 9.13 1.23 14.87
C VAL A 279 9.94 -0.06 15.01
N VAL A 280 10.13 -0.52 16.25
CA VAL A 280 10.80 -1.80 16.52
C VAL A 280 9.86 -2.68 17.31
N SER A 281 9.38 -3.73 16.69
CA SER A 281 8.32 -4.59 17.21
C SER A 281 8.74 -6.05 17.26
N GLY A 282 8.32 -6.78 18.27
CA GLY A 282 8.67 -8.19 18.39
C GLY A 282 8.78 -8.64 19.83
N GLY A 283 9.51 -9.73 20.05
CA GLY A 283 9.82 -10.35 21.33
C GLY A 283 10.23 -11.80 21.16
N ASP A 284 10.61 -12.43 22.26
CA ASP A 284 11.08 -13.82 22.26
C ASP A 284 12.26 -14.05 21.28
N GLY A 285 13.11 -13.01 21.14
CA GLY A 285 14.33 -13.06 20.31
C GLY A 285 14.14 -12.71 18.84
N LEU A 286 12.90 -12.53 18.34
CA LEU A 286 12.63 -12.12 16.95
C LEU A 286 11.95 -10.75 16.93
N TRP A 287 12.55 -9.80 16.19
CA TRP A 287 12.06 -8.43 16.08
C TRP A 287 11.94 -8.00 14.62
N ASN A 288 10.98 -7.15 14.35
CA ASN A 288 10.79 -6.44 13.08
C ASN A 288 11.18 -4.99 13.29
N VAL A 289 12.05 -4.47 12.42
CA VAL A 289 12.50 -3.08 12.41
C VAL A 289 11.94 -2.38 11.19
N HIS A 290 11.46 -1.16 11.40
CA HIS A 290 11.03 -0.23 10.37
C HIS A 290 11.60 1.15 10.71
N VAL A 291 12.22 1.81 9.75
CA VAL A 291 12.76 3.16 9.88
C VAL A 291 12.80 3.86 8.53
N HIS A 292 12.45 5.14 8.53
CA HIS A 292 12.67 6.04 7.41
C HIS A 292 13.97 6.79 7.62
N THR A 293 14.90 6.74 6.66
CA THR A 293 16.25 7.32 6.81
C THR A 293 16.86 7.73 5.47
N ASP A 294 17.77 8.68 5.50
CA ASP A 294 18.61 9.02 4.34
C ASP A 294 19.84 8.09 4.22
N ASP A 295 20.16 7.32 5.27
CA ASP A 295 21.30 6.40 5.30
C ASP A 295 20.86 4.95 5.55
N ALA A 296 20.32 4.32 4.50
CA ALA A 296 19.87 2.93 4.59
C ALA A 296 20.99 1.95 5.02
N PRO A 297 22.24 2.06 4.53
CA PRO A 297 23.35 1.24 5.04
C PRO A 297 23.55 1.35 6.54
N ALA A 298 23.57 2.57 7.11
CA ALA A 298 23.74 2.76 8.55
C ALA A 298 22.63 2.10 9.37
N ALA A 299 21.38 2.16 8.91
CA ALA A 299 20.25 1.50 9.57
C ALA A 299 20.44 -0.04 9.65
N VAL A 300 20.95 -0.65 8.59
CA VAL A 300 21.25 -2.10 8.57
C VAL A 300 22.47 -2.44 9.44
N GLU A 301 23.49 -1.60 9.44
CA GLU A 301 24.68 -1.79 10.29
C GLU A 301 24.35 -1.72 11.78
N LEU A 302 23.46 -0.81 12.20
CA LEU A 302 22.95 -0.74 13.57
C LEU A 302 22.23 -2.06 13.95
N GLY A 303 21.44 -2.61 13.03
CA GLY A 303 20.85 -3.92 13.20
C GLY A 303 21.92 -5.02 13.36
N ALA A 304 22.95 -5.03 12.51
CA ALA A 304 24.04 -6.00 12.57
C ALA A 304 24.85 -5.90 13.89
N ALA A 305 25.00 -4.71 14.45
CA ALA A 305 25.64 -4.51 15.74
C ALA A 305 24.77 -5.01 16.92
N ALA A 306 23.44 -4.97 16.77
CA ALA A 306 22.52 -5.43 17.81
C ALA A 306 22.24 -6.94 17.74
N GLY A 307 22.29 -7.56 16.55
CA GLY A 307 21.94 -8.96 16.36
C GLY A 307 22.22 -9.46 14.95
N ARG A 308 21.34 -10.33 14.43
CA ARG A 308 21.45 -10.87 13.09
C ARG A 308 20.25 -10.39 12.26
N PRO A 309 20.38 -9.31 11.47
CA PRO A 309 19.34 -8.88 10.55
C PRO A 309 19.20 -9.89 9.38
N HIS A 310 17.97 -10.08 8.95
CA HIS A 310 17.62 -10.88 7.77
C HIS A 310 16.32 -10.33 7.15
N ASP A 311 15.99 -10.79 5.95
CA ASP A 311 14.83 -10.30 5.18
C ASP A 311 14.85 -8.76 5.03
N VAL A 312 16.05 -8.20 4.79
CA VAL A 312 16.26 -6.76 4.64
C VAL A 312 15.60 -6.28 3.35
N ARG A 313 14.79 -5.24 3.50
CA ARG A 313 14.14 -4.53 2.38
C ARG A 313 14.48 -3.06 2.51
N VAL A 314 14.86 -2.46 1.40
CA VAL A 314 15.10 -1.03 1.28
C VAL A 314 14.25 -0.55 0.12
N THR A 315 13.29 0.31 0.44
CA THR A 315 12.39 0.93 -0.54
C THR A 315 12.69 2.41 -0.59
N GLU A 316 12.85 2.97 -1.77
CA GLU A 316 12.97 4.41 -1.94
C GLU A 316 11.59 5.04 -1.70
N ILE A 317 11.50 5.95 -0.73
CA ILE A 317 10.30 6.73 -0.48
C ILE A 317 10.31 7.85 -1.51
N GLY A 318 9.46 7.77 -2.53
CA GLY A 318 9.41 8.74 -3.60
C GLY A 318 9.19 10.17 -3.08
N ASN A 319 10.26 10.92 -2.96
CA ASN A 319 10.21 12.33 -2.62
C ASN A 319 10.12 13.15 -3.91
N HIS A 320 8.92 13.55 -4.27
CA HIS A 320 8.69 14.51 -5.35
C HIS A 320 8.83 15.98 -4.88
N ARG A 321 9.61 16.23 -3.83
CA ARG A 321 9.88 17.59 -3.34
C ARG A 321 11.36 17.75 -3.00
N ASP A 322 11.92 18.84 -3.49
CA ASP A 322 13.28 19.26 -3.16
C ASP A 322 13.49 19.41 -1.66
N ARG A 323 14.73 19.12 -1.21
CA ARG A 323 15.17 19.15 0.18
C ARG A 323 14.96 20.48 0.93
N ASP A 324 14.46 21.52 0.31
CA ASP A 324 14.25 22.86 0.90
C ASP A 324 12.78 23.32 0.98
N GLY A 325 11.81 22.45 0.61
CA GLY A 325 10.38 22.76 0.75
C GLY A 325 9.88 23.88 -0.17
N SER A 326 10.72 24.41 -1.04
CA SER A 326 10.34 25.37 -2.07
C SER A 326 9.74 24.65 -3.29
N PRO A 327 8.72 25.21 -3.98
CA PRO A 327 8.45 24.79 -5.35
C PRO A 327 9.76 25.01 -6.11
N GLY A 328 10.33 23.93 -6.66
CA GLY A 328 11.70 23.86 -7.13
C GLY A 328 12.15 25.14 -7.80
N THR A 329 13.11 25.81 -7.17
CA THR A 329 13.91 26.80 -7.89
C THR A 329 14.83 26.04 -8.85
N PRO A 330 15.14 26.57 -10.05
CA PRO A 330 15.82 25.84 -11.12
C PRO A 330 17.24 25.34 -10.82
N ASP A 331 17.70 25.34 -9.59
CA ASP A 331 19.07 25.01 -9.19
C ASP A 331 19.24 23.64 -8.47
N SER A 332 18.16 22.89 -8.21
CA SER A 332 18.28 21.50 -7.72
C SER A 332 18.27 20.54 -8.91
N VAL A 333 19.44 20.24 -9.43
CA VAL A 333 19.64 19.19 -10.43
C VAL A 333 19.21 17.86 -9.84
N VAL A 334 18.10 17.29 -10.29
CA VAL A 334 17.80 15.88 -10.11
C VAL A 334 18.96 15.12 -10.75
N ALA A 335 19.83 14.56 -9.91
CA ALA A 335 21.00 13.84 -10.39
C ALA A 335 20.53 12.51 -11.01
N GLY A 336 20.17 12.55 -12.29
CA GLY A 336 19.71 11.36 -13.00
C GLY A 336 18.82 11.67 -14.20
N ARG A 337 18.46 10.60 -14.91
CA ARG A 337 17.50 10.63 -16.01
C ARG A 337 16.09 10.60 -15.46
N VAL A 338 15.22 11.45 -16.01
CA VAL A 338 13.80 11.52 -15.69
C VAL A 338 12.97 11.16 -16.91
N VAL A 339 11.92 10.40 -16.73
CA VAL A 339 10.90 10.17 -17.77
C VAL A 339 9.74 11.14 -17.52
N ALA A 340 9.53 12.06 -18.45
CA ALA A 340 8.42 13.00 -18.43
C ALA A 340 7.31 12.54 -19.39
N VAL A 341 6.05 12.75 -19.03
CA VAL A 341 4.88 12.50 -19.87
C VAL A 341 4.14 13.81 -20.07
N VAL A 342 3.94 14.20 -21.32
CA VAL A 342 3.20 15.40 -21.69
C VAL A 342 1.91 15.01 -22.40
N LEU A 343 0.78 15.36 -21.79
CA LEU A 343 -0.55 15.10 -22.30
C LEU A 343 -1.19 16.37 -22.88
N ALA A 344 -2.15 16.23 -23.78
CA ALA A 344 -2.90 17.34 -24.30
C ALA A 344 -3.88 17.87 -23.24
N ALA A 345 -4.04 19.20 -23.18
CA ALA A 345 -4.91 19.85 -22.19
C ALA A 345 -6.40 19.41 -22.28
N GLU A 346 -6.84 18.95 -23.45
CA GLU A 346 -8.20 18.46 -23.69
C GLU A 346 -8.38 16.98 -23.29
N SER A 347 -7.30 16.23 -23.07
CA SER A 347 -7.35 14.81 -22.71
C SER A 347 -7.86 14.59 -21.29
N GLY A 348 -7.99 15.64 -20.48
CA GLY A 348 -8.35 15.56 -19.06
C GLY A 348 -7.36 14.62 -18.34
N ALA A 349 -7.28 14.59 -17.03
CA ALA A 349 -6.44 13.60 -16.37
C ALA A 349 -6.80 12.20 -16.91
N LEU A 350 -5.98 11.68 -17.85
CA LEU A 350 -6.20 10.34 -18.36
C LEU A 350 -6.18 9.39 -17.15
N PRO A 351 -7.12 8.46 -17.06
CA PRO A 351 -7.16 7.50 -15.95
C PRO A 351 -5.85 6.73 -15.75
N ILE A 352 -4.97 6.71 -16.77
CA ILE A 352 -3.64 6.08 -16.75
C ILE A 352 -2.57 6.92 -16.02
N CYS A 353 -2.82 8.20 -15.71
CA CYS A 353 -1.82 9.07 -15.06
C CYS A 353 -1.29 8.48 -13.77
N ASP A 354 -2.18 7.90 -12.96
CA ASP A 354 -1.81 7.23 -11.72
C ASP A 354 -0.90 6.01 -11.94
N LEU A 355 -1.17 5.20 -12.96
CA LEU A 355 -0.30 4.07 -13.33
C LEU A 355 1.08 4.55 -13.82
N LEU A 356 1.12 5.59 -14.62
CA LEU A 356 2.38 6.15 -15.15
C LEU A 356 3.22 6.78 -14.02
N THR A 357 2.58 7.50 -13.09
CA THR A 357 3.28 8.08 -11.94
C THR A 357 3.84 6.99 -11.03
N ARG A 358 3.08 5.91 -10.75
CA ARG A 358 3.58 4.74 -10.01
C ARG A 358 4.72 4.02 -10.74
N SER A 359 4.78 4.11 -12.05
CA SER A 359 5.90 3.58 -12.85
C SER A 359 7.11 4.53 -12.91
N GLY A 360 7.10 5.64 -12.18
CA GLY A 360 8.21 6.59 -12.10
C GLY A 360 8.18 7.71 -13.15
N ALA A 361 7.07 7.91 -13.87
CA ALA A 361 6.95 9.01 -14.83
C ALA A 361 6.45 10.30 -14.16
N TYR A 362 6.93 11.44 -14.64
CA TYR A 362 6.47 12.78 -14.25
C TYR A 362 5.48 13.29 -15.30
N ILE A 363 4.24 13.56 -14.88
CA ILE A 363 3.22 14.12 -15.77
C ILE A 363 3.26 15.63 -15.62
N VAL A 364 3.64 16.31 -16.72
CA VAL A 364 3.90 17.74 -16.71
C VAL A 364 3.33 18.41 -17.95
N GLU A 365 3.14 19.73 -17.91
CA GLU A 365 2.90 20.52 -19.11
C GLU A 365 4.20 20.77 -19.89
N ALA A 366 4.09 21.00 -21.19
CA ALA A 366 5.27 21.24 -22.03
C ALA A 366 6.13 22.43 -21.56
N ALA A 367 5.54 23.43 -20.91
CA ALA A 367 6.25 24.59 -20.36
C ALA A 367 7.06 24.23 -19.09
N GLU A 368 6.62 23.24 -18.34
CA GLU A 368 7.21 22.83 -17.05
C GLU A 368 8.40 21.88 -17.21
N LEU A 369 8.64 21.34 -18.42
CA LEU A 369 9.75 20.42 -18.70
C LEU A 369 11.13 20.99 -18.29
N VAL A 370 11.32 22.30 -18.43
CA VAL A 370 12.56 22.98 -18.07
C VAL A 370 12.70 23.11 -16.53
N GLU A 371 11.59 23.14 -15.83
CA GLU A 371 11.51 23.30 -14.38
C GLU A 371 11.75 21.99 -13.63
N LEU A 372 11.74 20.83 -14.32
CA LEU A 372 12.04 19.53 -13.71
C LEU A 372 13.48 19.41 -13.19
N GLY A 373 14.41 20.29 -13.59
CA GLY A 373 15.79 20.29 -13.10
C GLY A 373 16.59 19.01 -13.42
N ALA A 374 16.07 18.12 -14.25
CA ALA A 374 16.69 16.85 -14.59
C ALA A 374 17.98 17.02 -15.39
N SER A 375 18.97 16.14 -15.18
CA SER A 375 20.21 16.13 -15.97
C SER A 375 20.00 15.57 -17.38
N GLU A 376 19.04 14.66 -17.54
CA GLU A 376 18.62 14.04 -18.81
C GLU A 376 17.11 13.79 -18.80
N LEU A 377 16.45 13.93 -19.93
CA LEU A 377 15.01 13.70 -20.07
C LEU A 377 14.69 12.70 -21.18
N VAL A 378 13.85 11.71 -20.90
CA VAL A 378 13.07 11.00 -21.91
C VAL A 378 11.63 11.50 -21.82
N ILE A 379 11.08 12.00 -22.93
CA ILE A 379 9.77 12.66 -22.93
C ILE A 379 8.82 11.89 -23.84
N LEU A 380 7.80 11.30 -23.23
CA LEU A 380 6.68 10.66 -23.92
C LEU A 380 5.59 11.72 -24.13
N VAL A 381 5.20 11.93 -25.36
CA VAL A 381 4.25 12.99 -25.71
C VAL A 381 3.03 12.38 -26.37
N GLU A 382 1.84 12.69 -25.87
CA GLU A 382 0.60 12.26 -26.51
C GLU A 382 0.54 12.79 -27.96
N GLU A 383 0.33 11.90 -28.93
CA GLU A 383 0.22 12.25 -30.35
C GLU A 383 -1.10 12.97 -30.65
N GLN A 384 -1.22 14.23 -30.21
CA GLN A 384 -2.38 15.05 -30.47
C GLN A 384 -1.97 16.41 -31.09
N GLY A 385 -2.43 16.66 -32.31
CA GLY A 385 -2.18 17.91 -33.02
C GLY A 385 -0.68 18.23 -33.17
N SER A 386 -0.26 19.42 -32.74
CA SER A 386 1.14 19.87 -32.80
C SER A 386 1.89 19.73 -31.48
N LEU A 387 1.41 18.90 -30.54
CA LEU A 387 1.98 18.81 -29.20
C LEU A 387 3.43 18.32 -29.22
N VAL A 388 3.70 17.25 -29.98
CA VAL A 388 5.06 16.68 -30.15
C VAL A 388 6.02 17.73 -30.68
N GLU A 389 5.61 18.53 -31.66
CA GLU A 389 6.46 19.59 -32.25
C GLU A 389 6.70 20.72 -31.25
N ARG A 390 5.69 21.10 -30.47
CA ARG A 390 5.84 22.10 -29.42
C ARG A 390 6.83 21.65 -28.35
N VAL A 391 6.72 20.40 -27.88
CA VAL A 391 7.64 19.82 -26.89
C VAL A 391 9.06 19.80 -27.43
N ARG A 392 9.26 19.36 -28.68
CA ARG A 392 10.58 19.41 -29.31
C ARG A 392 11.15 20.83 -29.38
N GLY A 393 10.33 21.81 -29.69
CA GLY A 393 10.74 23.21 -29.70
C GLY A 393 11.17 23.72 -28.32
N VAL A 394 10.50 23.32 -27.26
CA VAL A 394 10.89 23.63 -25.88
C VAL A 394 12.23 22.97 -25.52
N VAL A 395 12.40 21.70 -25.84
CA VAL A 395 13.67 20.97 -25.63
C VAL A 395 14.82 21.60 -26.37
N GLU A 396 14.67 21.91 -27.68
CA GLU A 396 15.71 22.55 -28.48
C GLU A 396 16.11 23.94 -27.93
N THR A 397 15.13 24.69 -27.41
CA THR A 397 15.38 26.03 -26.88
C THR A 397 16.03 26.00 -25.48
N SER A 398 15.75 24.99 -24.70
CA SER A 398 16.28 24.85 -23.34
C SER A 398 17.74 24.38 -23.30
N GLY A 399 18.19 23.68 -24.34
CA GLY A 399 19.52 23.06 -24.39
C GLY A 399 19.68 21.85 -23.46
N LEU A 400 18.58 21.32 -22.91
CA LEU A 400 18.57 20.12 -22.05
C LEU A 400 18.90 18.87 -22.89
N PRO A 401 19.71 17.94 -22.37
CA PRO A 401 19.87 16.61 -22.94
C PRO A 401 18.53 15.85 -22.85
N ALA A 402 17.79 15.81 -23.95
CA ALA A 402 16.46 15.18 -23.94
C ALA A 402 16.13 14.49 -25.27
N HIS A 403 15.34 13.42 -25.17
CA HIS A 403 14.70 12.75 -26.29
C HIS A 403 13.19 12.79 -26.14
N ALA A 404 12.48 13.36 -27.12
CA ALA A 404 11.02 13.43 -27.14
C ALA A 404 10.46 12.63 -28.32
N PHE A 405 9.50 11.74 -28.05
CA PHE A 405 8.79 10.98 -29.07
C PHE A 405 7.29 10.92 -28.80
N GLY A 406 6.51 10.73 -29.87
CA GLY A 406 5.05 10.62 -29.79
C GLY A 406 4.60 9.24 -29.36
N VAL A 407 3.48 9.19 -28.63
CA VAL A 407 2.79 7.99 -28.18
C VAL A 407 1.31 8.16 -28.49
N ALA A 408 0.71 7.20 -29.21
CA ALA A 408 -0.65 7.36 -29.75
C ALA A 408 -1.75 6.85 -28.81
N ALA A 409 -1.46 5.83 -28.01
CA ALA A 409 -2.47 5.18 -27.15
C ALA A 409 -2.01 5.02 -25.69
N PRO A 410 -2.94 5.01 -24.73
CA PRO A 410 -2.62 4.89 -23.31
C PRO A 410 -1.75 3.68 -22.96
N VAL A 411 -2.00 2.52 -23.53
CA VAL A 411 -1.22 1.31 -23.28
C VAL A 411 0.21 1.37 -23.79
N GLU A 412 0.48 2.15 -24.84
CA GLU A 412 1.80 2.35 -25.41
C GLU A 412 2.73 3.14 -24.46
N PHE A 413 2.16 4.04 -23.63
CA PHE A 413 2.92 4.69 -22.56
C PHE A 413 3.41 3.66 -21.53
N LEU A 414 2.57 2.68 -21.17
CA LEU A 414 2.94 1.63 -20.23
C LEU A 414 4.03 0.73 -20.81
N SER A 415 3.91 0.33 -22.07
CA SER A 415 4.93 -0.48 -22.74
C SER A 415 6.28 0.26 -22.83
N ALA A 416 6.25 1.57 -23.10
CA ALA A 416 7.46 2.39 -23.07
C ALA A 416 8.09 2.41 -21.67
N MET A 417 7.29 2.63 -20.63
CA MET A 417 7.76 2.65 -19.25
C MET A 417 8.32 1.30 -18.78
N ALA A 418 7.74 0.18 -19.23
CA ALA A 418 8.16 -1.17 -18.83
C ALA A 418 9.61 -1.50 -19.25
N VAL A 419 10.14 -0.85 -20.29
CA VAL A 419 11.49 -1.10 -20.79
C VAL A 419 12.50 0.01 -20.42
N HIS A 420 12.05 1.04 -19.68
CA HIS A 420 12.92 2.10 -19.19
C HIS A 420 14.05 1.53 -18.32
N ASP A 421 15.28 1.94 -18.58
CA ASP A 421 16.47 1.54 -17.83
C ASP A 421 17.44 2.74 -17.72
N PRO A 422 17.52 3.39 -16.56
CA PRO A 422 18.38 4.55 -16.35
C PRO A 422 19.88 4.26 -16.49
N HIS A 423 20.28 2.97 -16.51
CA HIS A 423 21.67 2.57 -16.69
C HIS A 423 22.12 2.52 -18.17
N ARG A 424 21.18 2.59 -19.11
CA ARG A 424 21.51 2.72 -20.54
C ARG A 424 21.95 4.16 -20.86
N SER A 425 22.54 4.38 -22.03
CA SER A 425 22.69 5.76 -22.53
C SER A 425 21.31 6.39 -22.76
N LEU A 426 21.20 7.74 -22.68
CA LEU A 426 19.94 8.43 -22.95
C LEU A 426 19.35 8.06 -24.33
N ALA A 427 20.20 7.97 -25.34
CA ALA A 427 19.78 7.62 -26.70
C ALA A 427 19.29 6.16 -26.80
N ASP A 428 19.99 5.21 -26.16
CA ASP A 428 19.62 3.78 -26.21
C ASP A 428 18.35 3.52 -25.43
N ASP A 429 18.18 4.18 -24.29
CA ASP A 429 16.99 4.05 -23.46
C ASP A 429 15.75 4.65 -24.17
N ALA A 430 15.85 5.88 -24.67
CA ALA A 430 14.78 6.50 -25.45
C ALA A 430 14.43 5.68 -26.71
N ALA A 431 15.43 5.11 -27.39
CA ALA A 431 15.20 4.24 -28.54
C ALA A 431 14.48 2.94 -28.15
N ALA A 432 14.84 2.32 -27.01
CA ALA A 432 14.18 1.13 -26.50
C ALA A 432 12.72 1.43 -26.12
N MET A 433 12.49 2.53 -25.39
CA MET A 433 11.14 2.97 -25.00
C MET A 433 10.27 3.30 -26.22
N GLN A 434 10.82 4.00 -27.20
CA GLN A 434 10.11 4.31 -28.44
C GLN A 434 9.80 3.04 -29.24
N ALA A 435 10.73 2.08 -29.30
CA ALA A 435 10.50 0.82 -30.00
C ALA A 435 9.39 -0.02 -29.32
N ALA A 436 9.38 -0.07 -27.99
CA ALA A 436 8.34 -0.77 -27.23
C ALA A 436 6.95 -0.14 -27.49
N ALA A 437 6.84 1.19 -27.38
CA ALA A 437 5.59 1.89 -27.71
C ALA A 437 5.14 1.59 -29.16
N ALA A 438 6.03 1.68 -30.14
CA ALA A 438 5.72 1.47 -31.54
C ALA A 438 5.41 0.00 -31.89
N SER A 439 5.91 -0.98 -31.13
CA SER A 439 5.60 -2.40 -31.33
C SER A 439 4.27 -2.82 -30.72
N THR A 440 3.75 -2.05 -29.76
CA THR A 440 2.49 -2.34 -29.11
C THR A 440 1.31 -2.07 -30.04
N ARG A 441 0.56 -3.10 -30.38
CA ARG A 441 -0.70 -2.98 -31.12
C ARG A 441 -1.81 -2.71 -30.15
N SER A 442 -2.50 -1.61 -30.30
CA SER A 442 -3.48 -1.13 -29.33
C SER A 442 -4.90 -1.11 -29.88
N ALA A 443 -5.87 -1.27 -29.01
CA ALA A 443 -7.29 -1.08 -29.29
C ALA A 443 -8.00 -0.49 -28.07
N VAL A 444 -9.12 0.20 -28.33
CA VAL A 444 -10.02 0.73 -27.32
C VAL A 444 -11.41 0.14 -27.54
N VAL A 445 -11.99 -0.43 -26.48
CA VAL A 445 -13.31 -1.06 -26.51
C VAL A 445 -14.25 -0.31 -25.57
N GLY A 446 -15.46 -0.01 -26.01
CA GLY A 446 -16.50 0.65 -25.21
C GLY A 446 -17.02 1.94 -25.83
N PRO A 447 -17.97 2.64 -25.16
CA PRO A 447 -18.60 2.27 -23.89
C PRO A 447 -19.72 1.22 -24.06
N ALA A 448 -19.78 0.24 -23.16
CA ALA A 448 -20.80 -0.81 -23.16
C ALA A 448 -21.05 -1.36 -21.74
N THR A 449 -21.97 -2.32 -21.59
CA THR A 449 -22.14 -3.06 -20.33
C THR A 449 -20.95 -3.97 -20.08
N ASP A 450 -20.68 -4.33 -18.83
CA ASP A 450 -19.54 -5.15 -18.44
C ASP A 450 -19.41 -6.48 -19.22
N ASP A 451 -20.53 -7.18 -19.43
CA ASP A 451 -20.52 -8.45 -20.18
C ASP A 451 -20.22 -8.22 -21.67
N GLN A 452 -20.75 -7.13 -22.24
CA GLN A 452 -20.46 -6.75 -23.61
C GLN A 452 -19.01 -6.30 -23.77
N LEU A 453 -18.48 -5.50 -22.81
CA LEU A 453 -17.07 -5.08 -22.79
C LEU A 453 -16.13 -6.27 -22.74
N THR A 454 -16.43 -7.28 -21.91
CA THR A 454 -15.63 -8.51 -21.83
C THR A 454 -15.61 -9.24 -23.17
N ALA A 455 -16.77 -9.46 -23.78
CA ALA A 455 -16.86 -10.15 -25.07
C ALA A 455 -16.15 -9.38 -26.21
N ASP A 456 -16.39 -8.08 -26.29
CA ASP A 456 -15.80 -7.22 -27.33
C ASP A 456 -14.27 -7.10 -27.14
N ALA A 457 -13.79 -7.04 -25.88
CA ALA A 457 -12.36 -7.03 -25.57
C ALA A 457 -11.67 -8.34 -25.97
N VAL A 458 -12.25 -9.49 -25.63
CA VAL A 458 -11.73 -10.82 -26.04
C VAL A 458 -11.68 -10.93 -27.58
N TRP A 459 -12.71 -10.44 -28.26
CA TRP A 459 -12.70 -10.38 -29.72
C TRP A 459 -11.60 -9.48 -30.25
N ALA A 460 -11.47 -8.26 -29.72
CA ALA A 460 -10.44 -7.30 -30.14
C ALA A 460 -9.02 -7.84 -29.90
N ILE A 461 -8.75 -8.44 -28.73
CA ILE A 461 -7.47 -9.12 -28.44
C ILE A 461 -7.18 -10.20 -29.49
N SER A 462 -8.20 -11.02 -29.83
CA SER A 462 -8.04 -12.08 -30.83
C SER A 462 -7.68 -11.51 -32.21
N GLN A 463 -8.17 -10.32 -32.57
CA GLN A 463 -7.78 -9.64 -33.81
C GLN A 463 -6.35 -9.09 -33.75
N LEU A 464 -5.96 -8.50 -32.61
CA LEU A 464 -4.61 -7.98 -32.41
C LEU A 464 -3.56 -9.11 -32.42
N LEU A 465 -3.89 -10.29 -31.98
CA LEU A 465 -3.01 -11.48 -31.94
C LEU A 465 -2.85 -12.18 -33.30
N VAL A 466 -3.56 -11.77 -34.34
CA VAL A 466 -3.43 -12.38 -35.70
C VAL A 466 -2.00 -12.25 -36.22
N ASP A 467 -1.35 -11.14 -35.94
CA ASP A 467 0.04 -10.87 -36.35
C ASP A 467 1.09 -11.29 -35.31
N GLY A 468 0.72 -12.17 -34.35
CA GLY A 468 1.59 -12.65 -33.28
C GLY A 468 1.42 -11.85 -31.99
N GLY A 469 2.32 -12.10 -31.01
CA GLY A 469 2.33 -11.49 -29.68
C GLY A 469 2.21 -12.54 -28.58
N ASP A 470 2.91 -12.31 -27.48
CA ASP A 470 2.98 -13.24 -26.35
C ASP A 470 2.41 -12.61 -25.06
N LEU A 471 2.31 -11.28 -25.02
CA LEU A 471 1.79 -10.54 -23.88
C LEU A 471 0.62 -9.65 -24.28
N VAL A 472 -0.44 -9.70 -23.51
CA VAL A 472 -1.62 -8.83 -23.62
C VAL A 472 -1.74 -7.96 -22.38
N THR A 473 -1.69 -6.65 -22.54
CA THR A 473 -1.98 -5.70 -21.46
C THR A 473 -3.42 -5.20 -21.57
N VAL A 474 -4.18 -5.37 -20.49
CA VAL A 474 -5.57 -4.94 -20.37
C VAL A 474 -5.66 -3.87 -19.28
N VAL A 475 -6.09 -2.66 -19.64
CA VAL A 475 -6.39 -1.60 -18.67
C VAL A 475 -7.88 -1.37 -18.64
N SER A 476 -8.51 -1.58 -17.49
CA SER A 476 -9.96 -1.54 -17.35
C SER A 476 -10.40 -1.12 -15.96
N ALA A 477 -11.69 -0.86 -15.78
CA ALA A 477 -12.28 -0.77 -14.44
C ALA A 477 -12.15 -2.11 -13.69
N GLU A 478 -12.22 -2.04 -12.35
CA GLU A 478 -12.08 -3.21 -11.49
C GLU A 478 -13.06 -4.33 -11.86
N GLY A 479 -12.60 -5.58 -11.83
CA GLY A 479 -13.38 -6.78 -12.11
C GLY A 479 -13.53 -7.12 -13.60
N ILE A 480 -13.39 -6.18 -14.53
CA ILE A 480 -13.51 -6.43 -15.97
C ILE A 480 -12.26 -7.14 -16.50
N GLY A 481 -11.07 -6.63 -16.15
CA GLY A 481 -9.80 -7.19 -16.61
C GLY A 481 -9.59 -8.64 -16.19
N GLY A 482 -9.97 -9.02 -14.96
CA GLY A 482 -9.91 -10.39 -14.49
C GLY A 482 -10.84 -11.35 -15.27
N ARG A 483 -12.02 -10.89 -15.70
CA ARG A 483 -12.92 -11.68 -16.55
C ARG A 483 -12.35 -11.87 -17.95
N ILE A 484 -11.78 -10.82 -18.53
CA ILE A 484 -11.10 -10.89 -19.83
C ILE A 484 -9.94 -11.88 -19.76
N ALA A 485 -9.11 -11.80 -18.73
CA ALA A 485 -7.98 -12.71 -18.53
C ALA A 485 -8.44 -14.17 -18.39
N HIS A 486 -9.52 -14.40 -17.64
CA HIS A 486 -10.09 -15.75 -17.48
C HIS A 486 -10.60 -16.33 -18.82
N GLU A 487 -11.32 -15.55 -19.63
CA GLU A 487 -11.81 -15.98 -20.93
C GLU A 487 -10.65 -16.18 -21.93
N MET A 488 -9.66 -15.32 -21.91
CA MET A 488 -8.46 -15.46 -22.75
C MET A 488 -7.67 -16.72 -22.41
N ALA A 489 -7.47 -17.02 -21.12
CA ALA A 489 -6.79 -18.25 -20.69
C ALA A 489 -7.50 -19.53 -21.17
N ALA A 490 -8.83 -19.50 -21.32
CA ALA A 490 -9.60 -20.62 -21.88
C ALA A 490 -9.42 -20.78 -23.40
N ILE A 491 -9.21 -19.67 -24.13
CA ILE A 491 -9.13 -19.65 -25.60
C ILE A 491 -7.66 -19.78 -26.07
N ARG A 492 -6.74 -19.08 -25.40
CA ARG A 492 -5.33 -18.96 -25.73
C ARG A 492 -4.47 -19.09 -24.45
N PRO A 493 -4.30 -20.31 -23.93
CA PRO A 493 -3.52 -20.57 -22.71
C PRO A 493 -2.01 -20.31 -22.89
N ASP A 494 -1.58 -20.05 -24.11
CA ASP A 494 -0.19 -19.72 -24.50
C ASP A 494 0.12 -18.22 -24.43
N ILE A 495 -0.87 -17.36 -24.09
CA ILE A 495 -0.73 -15.93 -24.02
C ILE A 495 -0.77 -15.47 -22.56
N ASP A 496 0.21 -14.66 -22.16
CA ASP A 496 0.19 -14.00 -20.89
C ASP A 496 -0.72 -12.76 -20.93
N VAL A 497 -1.64 -12.66 -19.97
CA VAL A 497 -2.57 -11.52 -19.87
C VAL A 497 -2.28 -10.75 -18.57
N ASN A 498 -1.66 -9.59 -18.72
CA ASN A 498 -1.47 -8.63 -17.64
C ASN A 498 -2.67 -7.68 -17.58
N HIS A 499 -3.38 -7.63 -16.44
CA HIS A 499 -4.50 -6.71 -16.31
C HIS A 499 -4.24 -5.67 -15.21
N LEU A 500 -4.47 -4.41 -15.56
CA LEU A 500 -4.29 -3.25 -14.72
C LEU A 500 -5.65 -2.60 -14.47
N SER A 501 -6.02 -2.48 -13.20
CA SER A 501 -7.29 -1.86 -12.81
C SER A 501 -7.12 -0.37 -12.55
N VAL A 502 -8.05 0.42 -13.09
CA VAL A 502 -8.11 1.87 -12.92
C VAL A 502 -9.51 2.27 -12.47
N GLU A 503 -9.63 2.84 -11.28
CA GLU A 503 -10.93 3.12 -10.64
C GLU A 503 -11.82 4.11 -11.40
N THR A 504 -11.23 5.03 -12.16
CA THR A 504 -11.94 6.11 -12.86
C THR A 504 -12.23 5.84 -14.34
N LEU A 505 -11.99 4.63 -14.85
CA LEU A 505 -12.25 4.29 -16.24
C LEU A 505 -13.75 4.16 -16.51
N PRO A 506 -14.35 5.02 -17.35
CA PRO A 506 -15.76 4.95 -17.65
C PRO A 506 -16.04 3.83 -18.66
N SER A 507 -16.53 2.66 -18.24
CA SER A 507 -17.04 1.58 -19.12
C SER A 507 -16.27 1.39 -20.44
N VAL A 508 -14.94 1.51 -20.38
CA VAL A 508 -13.99 1.42 -21.51
C VAL A 508 -12.87 0.48 -21.12
N VAL A 509 -12.34 -0.26 -22.08
CA VAL A 509 -11.17 -1.12 -21.91
C VAL A 509 -10.11 -0.70 -22.92
N TRP A 510 -8.88 -0.47 -22.45
CA TRP A 510 -7.72 -0.27 -23.32
C TRP A 510 -6.93 -1.56 -23.39
N LEU A 511 -6.55 -1.93 -24.59
CA LEU A 511 -5.87 -3.17 -24.92
C LEU A 511 -4.55 -2.91 -25.61
N GLY A 512 -3.51 -3.64 -25.22
CA GLY A 512 -2.22 -3.69 -25.89
C GLY A 512 -1.79 -5.13 -26.12
N VAL A 513 -1.13 -5.39 -27.24
CA VAL A 513 -0.51 -6.69 -27.57
C VAL A 513 0.93 -6.44 -28.01
N GLU A 514 1.84 -7.11 -27.33
CA GLU A 514 3.28 -7.08 -27.56
C GLU A 514 3.81 -8.42 -28.08
#